data_93ada6b6cbd83d0681d283cb789dcb45
#
_entry.id   93ada6b6cbd83d0681d283cb789dcb45
#
_cell.length_a   1.000
_cell.length_b   1.000
_cell.length_c   1.000
_cell.angle_alpha   90.00
_cell.angle_beta   90.00
_cell.angle_gamma   90.00
#
_symmetry.space_group_name_H-M   'P 1'
#
loop_
_entity.id
_entity.type
_entity.pdbx_description
1 polymer ?
#
loop_
_entity_poly.entity_id
_entity_poly.type
_entity_poly.pdbx_seq_one_letter_code
_entity_poly.pdbx_strand_id
1 'polypeptide(L)'
;MAFEMPKYRAPDFTLDLFRSAPDAAMAPAERDGIVPDDYHSTSMFPEYFKINGRWLLAGESRMDSCVVYRPESDRLDVVEARNIKKGDLVLLGRTESGRDGIYVHANGFAGGEDALEDAFVFRQGRSRETSYSRDYDQLTELLKYEKQHGKVVWVMGPAFAFDRDARRAMQAIVENGYVHGLMAGNALATLSLIHISEPTRH
;
A
#
# COMPACT_ATOMS: atom_id res chain seq x y z
N MET A 1 28.35 1.64 5.00
CA MET A 1 27.85 0.28 4.64
C MET A 1 27.25 0.40 3.25
N ALA A 2 27.40 -0.59 2.39
CA ALA A 2 26.69 -0.60 1.11
C ALA A 2 25.19 -0.81 1.38
N PHE A 3 24.32 -0.12 0.65
CA PHE A 3 22.88 -0.33 0.73
C PHE A 3 22.54 -1.74 0.21
N GLU A 4 21.79 -2.49 1.01
CA GLU A 4 21.25 -3.79 0.62
C GLU A 4 19.74 -3.66 0.46
N MET A 5 19.23 -4.11 -0.70
CA MET A 5 17.80 -4.10 -0.98
C MET A 5 17.06 -5.00 0.02
N PRO A 6 16.06 -4.50 0.75
CA PRO A 6 15.27 -5.32 1.67
C PRO A 6 14.63 -6.50 0.95
N LYS A 7 14.70 -7.69 1.54
CA LYS A 7 14.06 -8.89 1.01
C LYS A 7 12.74 -9.14 1.73
N TYR A 8 11.71 -9.43 0.96
CA TYR A 8 10.43 -9.82 1.53
C TYR A 8 10.55 -11.15 2.28
N ARG A 9 9.99 -11.19 3.49
CA ARG A 9 9.87 -12.38 4.32
C ARG A 9 8.40 -12.68 4.51
N ALA A 10 7.94 -13.81 3.99
CA ALA A 10 6.56 -14.24 4.18
C ALA A 10 6.30 -14.56 5.66
N PRO A 11 5.05 -14.42 6.14
CA PRO A 11 4.67 -14.82 7.49
C PRO A 11 4.86 -16.32 7.70
N ASP A 12 5.18 -16.71 8.93
CA ASP A 12 5.18 -18.13 9.33
C ASP A 12 3.77 -18.58 9.71
N PHE A 13 3.03 -19.11 8.75
CA PHE A 13 1.67 -19.62 8.96
C PHE A 13 1.61 -20.94 9.75
N THR A 14 2.73 -21.49 10.21
CA THR A 14 2.76 -22.65 11.11
C THR A 14 2.51 -22.29 12.57
N LEU A 15 2.57 -21.01 12.92
CA LEU A 15 2.27 -20.51 14.27
C LEU A 15 0.83 -20.79 14.66
N ASP A 16 0.59 -21.10 15.92
CA ASP A 16 -0.73 -21.48 16.44
C ASP A 16 -1.81 -20.43 16.18
N LEU A 17 -1.44 -19.14 16.21
CA LEU A 17 -2.33 -18.03 15.87
C LEU A 17 -2.95 -18.20 14.47
N PHE A 18 -2.15 -18.54 13.48
CA PHE A 18 -2.60 -18.70 12.10
C PHE A 18 -3.24 -20.06 11.84
N ARG A 19 -2.74 -21.10 12.50
CA ARG A 19 -3.29 -22.45 12.36
C ARG A 19 -4.72 -22.53 12.90
N SER A 20 -4.97 -21.94 14.07
CA SER A 20 -6.27 -21.95 14.76
C SER A 20 -7.27 -20.93 14.23
N ALA A 21 -6.82 -19.94 13.41
CA ALA A 21 -7.70 -18.94 12.85
C ALA A 21 -8.81 -19.57 12.00
N PRO A 22 -10.03 -19.05 12.01
CA PRO A 22 -11.08 -19.44 11.08
C PRO A 22 -10.72 -19.01 9.65
N ASP A 23 -11.47 -19.50 8.68
CA ASP A 23 -11.46 -18.94 7.33
C ASP A 23 -12.06 -17.52 7.35
N ALA A 24 -11.55 -16.65 6.48
CA ALA A 24 -12.07 -15.30 6.34
C ALA A 24 -13.52 -15.34 5.84
N ALA A 25 -14.37 -14.51 6.43
CA ALA A 25 -15.76 -14.37 6.01
C ALA A 25 -15.83 -13.75 4.61
N MET A 26 -16.85 -14.12 3.84
CA MET A 26 -17.09 -13.52 2.52
C MET A 26 -18.60 -13.48 2.22
N ALA A 27 -19.00 -12.54 1.38
CA ALA A 27 -20.37 -12.43 0.89
C ALA A 27 -20.39 -12.05 -0.60
N PRO A 28 -21.41 -12.53 -1.34
CA PRO A 28 -21.59 -12.13 -2.72
C PRO A 28 -22.04 -10.67 -2.82
N ALA A 29 -21.48 -9.91 -3.76
CA ALA A 29 -21.96 -8.59 -4.10
C ALA A 29 -23.38 -8.69 -4.70
N GLU A 30 -24.32 -7.89 -4.18
CA GLU A 30 -25.70 -7.92 -4.64
C GLU A 30 -25.91 -7.24 -6.00
N ARG A 31 -25.06 -6.26 -6.32
CA ARG A 31 -25.14 -5.44 -7.56
C ARG A 31 -23.75 -5.04 -8.01
N ASP A 32 -23.66 -4.67 -9.28
CA ASP A 32 -22.44 -4.08 -9.84
C ASP A 32 -22.09 -2.76 -9.11
N GLY A 33 -20.83 -2.60 -8.75
CA GLY A 33 -20.28 -1.40 -8.12
C GLY A 33 -20.69 -1.21 -6.66
N ILE A 34 -21.37 -2.17 -6.02
CA ILE A 34 -21.77 -2.09 -4.62
C ILE A 34 -21.14 -3.23 -3.85
N VAL A 35 -20.34 -2.88 -2.86
CA VAL A 35 -19.70 -3.83 -1.96
C VAL A 35 -20.66 -4.21 -0.82
N PRO A 36 -20.57 -5.44 -0.29
CA PRO A 36 -21.29 -5.83 0.92
C PRO A 36 -20.90 -4.96 2.12
N ASP A 37 -21.77 -4.87 3.11
CA ASP A 37 -21.45 -4.28 4.40
C ASP A 37 -20.27 -5.02 5.04
N ASP A 38 -19.47 -4.30 5.82
CA ASP A 38 -18.28 -4.81 6.50
C ASP A 38 -17.21 -5.44 5.59
N TYR A 39 -17.20 -5.10 4.28
CA TYR A 39 -16.13 -5.54 3.40
C TYR A 39 -14.75 -5.14 3.94
N HIS A 40 -13.75 -5.96 3.66
CA HIS A 40 -12.37 -5.64 3.98
C HIS A 40 -11.84 -4.59 3.01
N SER A 41 -11.48 -3.42 3.54
CA SER A 41 -10.80 -2.37 2.78
C SER A 41 -9.30 -2.58 2.86
N THR A 42 -8.67 -2.76 1.70
CA THR A 42 -7.25 -3.08 1.62
C THR A 42 -6.33 -1.93 2.04
N SER A 43 -5.17 -2.28 2.55
CA SER A 43 -4.06 -1.39 2.87
C SER A 43 -3.00 -1.36 1.76
N MET A 44 -1.88 -0.69 2.01
CA MET A 44 -0.70 -0.70 1.13
C MET A 44 0.24 -1.90 1.37
N PHE A 45 -0.04 -2.72 2.37
CA PHE A 45 0.81 -3.85 2.75
C PHE A 45 0.36 -5.15 2.08
N PRO A 46 1.21 -6.19 2.03
CA PRO A 46 0.79 -7.54 1.67
C PRO A 46 -0.27 -8.05 2.64
N GLU A 47 -1.37 -8.55 2.11
CA GLU A 47 -2.50 -9.03 2.88
C GLU A 47 -2.79 -10.49 2.55
N TYR A 48 -3.00 -11.26 3.60
CA TYR A 48 -3.28 -12.69 3.52
C TYR A 48 -4.66 -13.00 4.09
N PHE A 49 -5.35 -13.88 3.40
CA PHE A 49 -6.69 -14.31 3.78
C PHE A 49 -6.73 -15.84 3.86
N LYS A 50 -7.30 -16.37 4.93
CA LYS A 50 -7.45 -17.81 5.09
C LYS A 50 -8.71 -18.26 4.38
N ILE A 51 -8.56 -19.11 3.38
CA ILE A 51 -9.63 -19.66 2.55
C ILE A 51 -9.46 -21.18 2.48
N ASN A 52 -10.48 -21.93 2.83
CA ASN A 52 -10.44 -23.39 2.85
C ASN A 52 -9.23 -23.93 3.64
N GLY A 53 -8.95 -23.33 4.79
CA GLY A 53 -7.83 -23.71 5.66
C GLY A 53 -6.45 -23.29 5.19
N ARG A 54 -6.29 -22.57 4.06
CA ARG A 54 -5.01 -22.11 3.50
C ARG A 54 -4.93 -20.59 3.48
N TRP A 55 -3.75 -20.06 3.76
CA TRP A 55 -3.48 -18.62 3.66
C TRP A 55 -3.09 -18.27 2.23
N LEU A 56 -3.90 -17.44 1.60
CA LEU A 56 -3.68 -16.92 0.24
C LEU A 56 -3.28 -15.45 0.30
N LEU A 57 -2.27 -15.08 -0.45
CA LEU A 57 -1.85 -13.68 -0.62
C LEU A 57 -2.79 -12.98 -1.61
N ALA A 58 -3.22 -11.77 -1.29
CA ALA A 58 -3.92 -10.90 -2.24
C ALA A 58 -3.04 -10.63 -3.47
N GLY A 59 -3.66 -10.57 -4.65
CA GLY A 59 -2.94 -10.50 -5.92
C GLY A 59 -2.10 -9.26 -6.12
N GLU A 60 -2.42 -8.18 -5.40
CA GLU A 60 -1.63 -6.93 -5.38
C GLU A 60 -1.83 -6.17 -4.06
N SER A 61 -0.92 -5.25 -3.75
CA SER A 61 -1.05 -4.31 -2.63
C SER A 61 -1.55 -2.97 -3.18
N ARG A 62 -2.83 -2.68 -2.98
CA ARG A 62 -3.50 -1.45 -3.39
C ARG A 62 -4.43 -0.99 -2.28
N MET A 63 -4.31 0.27 -1.85
CA MET A 63 -5.15 0.85 -0.82
C MET A 63 -6.59 1.06 -1.31
N ASP A 64 -7.52 1.07 -0.35
CA ASP A 64 -8.92 1.47 -0.53
C ASP A 64 -9.65 0.66 -1.61
N SER A 65 -9.31 -0.60 -1.72
CA SER A 65 -9.93 -1.57 -2.64
C SER A 65 -10.60 -2.70 -1.86
N CYS A 66 -11.29 -3.58 -2.57
CA CYS A 66 -11.91 -4.78 -2.02
C CYS A 66 -11.11 -6.01 -2.45
N VAL A 67 -11.19 -7.09 -1.69
CA VAL A 67 -10.62 -8.38 -2.07
C VAL A 67 -11.74 -9.32 -2.48
N VAL A 68 -11.62 -9.87 -3.68
CA VAL A 68 -12.58 -10.80 -4.27
C VAL A 68 -11.94 -12.18 -4.42
N TYR A 69 -12.55 -13.18 -3.83
CA TYR A 69 -12.16 -14.57 -4.04
C TYR A 69 -12.71 -15.12 -5.35
N ARG A 70 -11.84 -15.73 -6.15
CA ARG A 70 -12.17 -16.40 -7.43
C ARG A 70 -12.04 -17.90 -7.25
N PRO A 71 -13.15 -18.62 -6.99
CA PRO A 71 -13.11 -20.07 -6.73
C PRO A 71 -12.51 -20.87 -7.89
N GLU A 72 -12.75 -20.46 -9.13
CA GLU A 72 -12.31 -21.18 -10.33
C GLU A 72 -10.79 -21.24 -10.48
N SER A 73 -10.10 -20.22 -9.98
CA SER A 73 -8.64 -20.09 -10.04
C SER A 73 -7.96 -20.15 -8.68
N ASP A 74 -8.74 -20.24 -7.61
CA ASP A 74 -8.28 -20.22 -6.22
C ASP A 74 -7.38 -19.03 -5.92
N ARG A 75 -7.80 -17.84 -6.38
CA ARG A 75 -7.04 -16.57 -6.27
C ARG A 75 -7.85 -15.49 -5.58
N LEU A 76 -7.12 -14.50 -5.06
CA LEU A 76 -7.65 -13.29 -4.49
C LEU A 76 -7.30 -12.11 -5.39
N ASP A 77 -8.30 -11.53 -6.04
CA ASP A 77 -8.17 -10.33 -6.85
C ASP A 77 -8.42 -9.10 -5.98
N VAL A 78 -7.61 -8.05 -6.15
CA VAL A 78 -7.85 -6.75 -5.53
C VAL A 78 -8.58 -5.87 -6.54
N VAL A 79 -9.80 -5.43 -6.19
CA VAL A 79 -10.72 -4.78 -7.11
C VAL A 79 -11.24 -3.48 -6.50
N GLU A 80 -11.20 -2.38 -7.24
CA GLU A 80 -11.85 -1.14 -6.81
C GLU A 80 -13.38 -1.35 -6.70
N ALA A 81 -14.01 -0.79 -5.66
CA ALA A 81 -15.44 -0.96 -5.38
C ALA A 81 -16.33 -0.73 -6.62
N ARG A 82 -16.02 0.28 -7.42
CA ARG A 82 -16.78 0.60 -8.67
C ARG A 82 -16.71 -0.49 -9.73
N ASN A 83 -15.74 -1.38 -9.67
CA ASN A 83 -15.51 -2.45 -10.66
C ASN A 83 -16.06 -3.81 -10.20
N ILE A 84 -16.56 -3.92 -8.97
CA ILE A 84 -17.20 -5.13 -8.43
C ILE A 84 -18.38 -5.52 -9.31
N LYS A 85 -18.54 -6.82 -9.54
CA LYS A 85 -19.67 -7.39 -10.28
C LYS A 85 -20.61 -8.12 -9.35
N LYS A 86 -21.90 -8.10 -9.70
CA LYS A 86 -22.90 -8.91 -8.99
C LYS A 86 -22.46 -10.36 -8.92
N GLY A 87 -22.47 -10.92 -7.72
CA GLY A 87 -22.05 -12.28 -7.45
C GLY A 87 -20.57 -12.45 -7.12
N ASP A 88 -19.73 -11.41 -7.25
CA ASP A 88 -18.35 -11.45 -6.78
C ASP A 88 -18.30 -11.76 -5.28
N LEU A 89 -17.51 -12.76 -4.87
CA LEU A 89 -17.33 -13.14 -3.48
C LEU A 89 -16.33 -12.19 -2.81
N VAL A 90 -16.86 -11.19 -2.11
CA VAL A 90 -16.06 -10.13 -1.46
C VAL A 90 -15.70 -10.55 -0.03
N LEU A 91 -14.42 -10.43 0.35
CA LEU A 91 -13.93 -10.71 1.69
C LEU A 91 -14.42 -9.66 2.68
N LEU A 92 -14.85 -10.14 3.87
CA LEU A 92 -15.44 -9.32 4.93
C LEU A 92 -14.56 -9.33 6.17
N GLY A 93 -14.54 -8.22 6.90
CA GLY A 93 -13.89 -8.10 8.20
C GLY A 93 -12.96 -6.90 8.28
N ARG A 94 -12.74 -6.44 9.51
CA ARG A 94 -11.92 -5.25 9.82
C ARG A 94 -10.70 -5.57 10.68
N THR A 95 -10.61 -6.82 11.16
CA THR A 95 -9.44 -7.26 11.91
C THR A 95 -8.34 -7.67 10.95
N GLU A 96 -7.12 -7.31 11.29
CA GLU A 96 -5.96 -7.49 10.42
C GLU A 96 -4.86 -8.31 11.12
N SER A 97 -5.20 -8.88 12.28
CA SER A 97 -4.25 -9.56 13.17
C SER A 97 -4.06 -11.05 12.89
N GLY A 98 -4.78 -11.61 11.93
CA GLY A 98 -4.81 -13.04 11.64
C GLY A 98 -5.90 -13.82 12.38
N ARG A 99 -6.53 -13.24 13.41
CA ARG A 99 -7.50 -13.97 14.27
C ARG A 99 -8.79 -14.33 13.56
N ASP A 100 -9.23 -13.51 12.62
CA ASP A 100 -10.47 -13.69 11.86
C ASP A 100 -10.20 -14.09 10.41
N GLY A 101 -9.06 -14.75 10.18
CA GLY A 101 -8.69 -15.21 8.85
C GLY A 101 -8.16 -14.11 7.93
N ILE A 102 -7.89 -12.91 8.45
CA ILE A 102 -7.31 -11.78 7.70
C ILE A 102 -6.03 -11.32 8.40
N TYR A 103 -4.92 -11.29 7.67
CA TYR A 103 -3.63 -10.86 8.19
C TYR A 103 -2.97 -9.83 7.27
N VAL A 104 -2.73 -8.63 7.80
CA VAL A 104 -1.98 -7.57 7.12
C VAL A 104 -0.53 -7.62 7.57
N HIS A 105 0.38 -7.91 6.64
CA HIS A 105 1.79 -8.12 6.92
C HIS A 105 2.61 -6.84 6.76
N ALA A 106 2.53 -5.95 7.73
CA ALA A 106 3.21 -4.64 7.70
C ALA A 106 4.74 -4.73 7.78
N ASN A 107 5.28 -5.81 8.35
CA ASN A 107 6.72 -5.94 8.66
C ASN A 107 7.46 -6.90 7.71
N GLY A 108 6.89 -7.19 6.53
CA GLY A 108 7.46 -8.15 5.60
C GLY A 108 8.88 -7.81 5.09
N PHE A 109 9.29 -6.56 5.22
CA PHE A 109 10.63 -6.08 4.85
C PHE A 109 11.48 -5.66 6.06
N ALA A 110 10.96 -5.79 7.29
CA ALA A 110 11.72 -5.48 8.50
C ALA A 110 12.87 -6.48 8.68
N GLY A 111 14.04 -5.97 9.06
CA GLY A 111 15.20 -6.80 9.35
C GLY A 111 15.23 -7.22 10.82
N GLY A 112 15.44 -8.53 11.10
CA GLY A 112 15.84 -8.99 12.42
C GLY A 112 14.73 -9.48 13.35
N GLU A 113 15.14 -9.88 14.55
CA GLU A 113 14.31 -10.50 15.60
C GLU A 113 13.26 -9.56 16.21
N ASP A 114 13.41 -8.25 16.00
CA ASP A 114 12.50 -7.22 16.51
C ASP A 114 11.12 -7.18 15.79
N ALA A 115 10.99 -7.90 14.70
CA ALA A 115 9.77 -7.85 13.85
C ALA A 115 8.51 -8.45 14.52
N LEU A 116 8.67 -9.34 15.49
CA LEU A 116 7.53 -9.98 16.17
C LEU A 116 7.03 -9.17 17.38
N GLU A 117 7.91 -8.52 18.12
CA GLU A 117 7.52 -7.64 19.22
C GLU A 117 6.92 -6.32 18.69
N ASP A 118 7.48 -5.76 17.64
CA ASP A 118 6.97 -4.54 16.99
C ASP A 118 5.58 -4.72 16.36
N ALA A 119 5.21 -5.89 15.89
CA ALA A 119 3.89 -6.12 15.29
C ALA A 119 2.73 -5.84 16.26
N PHE A 120 2.92 -6.03 17.56
CA PHE A 120 1.92 -5.73 18.59
C PHE A 120 1.96 -4.27 19.08
N VAL A 121 3.13 -3.67 19.15
CA VAL A 121 3.35 -2.29 19.65
C VAL A 121 3.03 -1.26 18.55
N PHE A 122 3.15 -1.64 17.30
CA PHE A 122 3.10 -0.75 16.14
C PHE A 122 1.73 -0.13 15.83
N ARG A 123 0.64 -0.82 16.20
CA ARG A 123 -0.71 -0.35 15.88
C ARG A 123 -1.26 0.72 16.82
N GLN A 124 -0.69 0.87 18.01
CA GLN A 124 -1.17 1.87 18.97
C GLN A 124 -0.51 3.25 18.82
N GLY A 125 0.60 3.38 18.08
CA GLY A 125 1.40 4.61 18.03
C GLY A 125 1.65 5.22 16.65
N ARG A 126 1.38 4.54 15.54
CA ARG A 126 1.63 5.07 14.20
C ARG A 126 0.35 5.55 13.53
N SER A 127 0.16 6.85 13.51
CA SER A 127 -0.71 7.49 12.52
C SER A 127 -0.14 7.25 11.12
N ARG A 128 -1.00 7.05 10.12
CA ARG A 128 -0.60 6.97 8.69
C ARG A 128 0.17 8.23 8.23
N GLU A 129 0.17 9.29 9.03
CA GLU A 129 0.76 10.60 8.73
C GLU A 129 2.05 10.91 9.51
N THR A 130 2.50 10.04 10.42
CA THR A 130 3.74 10.24 11.18
C THR A 130 4.93 9.64 10.44
N SER A 131 5.73 10.50 9.84
CA SER A 131 7.01 10.17 9.25
C SER A 131 8.08 10.13 10.34
N TYR A 132 8.83 9.05 10.42
CA TYR A 132 9.97 8.93 11.30
C TYR A 132 11.25 9.29 10.54
N SER A 133 12.17 10.01 11.17
CA SER A 133 13.46 10.40 10.58
C SER A 133 14.24 9.18 10.04
N ARG A 134 14.12 8.04 10.70
CA ARG A 134 14.74 6.78 10.26
C ARG A 134 14.19 6.28 8.92
N ASP A 135 12.91 6.47 8.65
CA ASP A 135 12.29 6.08 7.37
C ASP A 135 12.78 6.98 6.24
N TYR A 136 13.01 8.28 6.52
CA TYR A 136 13.61 9.20 5.54
C TYR A 136 15.06 8.86 5.22
N ASP A 137 15.84 8.42 6.20
CA ASP A 137 17.22 7.99 5.98
C ASP A 137 17.25 6.74 5.08
N GLN A 138 16.39 5.76 5.35
CA GLN A 138 16.26 4.56 4.51
C GLN A 138 15.79 4.90 3.08
N LEU A 139 14.82 5.79 2.95
CA LEU A 139 14.35 6.26 1.65
C LEU A 139 15.46 6.98 0.88
N THR A 140 16.27 7.79 1.57
CA THR A 140 17.40 8.48 0.96
C THR A 140 18.44 7.48 0.42
N GLU A 141 18.77 6.46 1.18
CA GLU A 141 19.70 5.43 0.74
C GLU A 141 19.13 4.59 -0.43
N LEU A 142 17.83 4.28 -0.38
CA LEU A 142 17.13 3.63 -1.49
C LEU A 142 17.21 4.48 -2.78
N LEU A 143 16.92 5.77 -2.69
CA LEU A 143 16.99 6.67 -3.85
C LEU A 143 18.41 6.75 -4.43
N LYS A 144 19.44 6.79 -3.58
CA LYS A 144 20.84 6.77 -4.02
C LYS A 144 21.18 5.47 -4.75
N TYR A 145 20.71 4.34 -4.24
CA TYR A 145 20.90 3.04 -4.86
C TYR A 145 20.19 2.96 -6.21
N GLU A 146 18.90 3.31 -6.27
CA GLU A 146 18.09 3.24 -7.48
C GLU A 146 18.53 4.22 -8.57
N LYS A 147 19.13 5.34 -8.21
CA LYS A 147 19.75 6.24 -9.18
C LYS A 147 20.82 5.56 -10.05
N GLN A 148 21.53 4.58 -9.48
CA GLN A 148 22.62 3.88 -10.14
C GLN A 148 22.23 2.53 -10.75
N HIS A 149 21.25 1.85 -10.17
CA HIS A 149 20.93 0.45 -10.48
C HIS A 149 19.54 0.26 -11.06
N GLY A 150 18.63 1.21 -10.86
CA GLY A 150 17.24 1.10 -11.23
C GLY A 150 16.69 2.31 -11.98
N LYS A 151 15.39 2.52 -11.84
CA LYS A 151 14.66 3.65 -12.39
C LYS A 151 13.72 4.23 -11.33
N VAL A 152 13.79 5.52 -11.10
CA VAL A 152 12.94 6.25 -10.17
C VAL A 152 11.86 6.97 -10.95
N VAL A 153 10.59 6.60 -10.72
CA VAL A 153 9.42 7.25 -11.31
C VAL A 153 8.64 7.93 -10.19
N TRP A 154 8.43 9.23 -10.33
CA TRP A 154 7.65 10.03 -9.39
C TRP A 154 6.21 10.14 -9.86
N VAL A 155 5.27 9.75 -9.00
CA VAL A 155 3.83 9.89 -9.24
C VAL A 155 3.28 10.95 -8.31
N MET A 156 2.88 12.10 -8.85
CA MET A 156 2.56 13.28 -8.06
C MET A 156 1.08 13.63 -8.09
N GLY A 157 0.54 13.93 -6.91
CA GLY A 157 -0.80 14.45 -6.74
C GLY A 157 -0.88 15.99 -6.84
N PRO A 158 -2.10 16.57 -6.89
CA PRO A 158 -2.33 18.00 -7.10
C PRO A 158 -1.80 18.88 -5.95
N ALA A 159 -1.83 18.41 -4.71
CA ALA A 159 -1.37 19.15 -3.54
C ALA A 159 0.10 19.59 -3.65
N PHE A 160 0.90 18.81 -4.35
CA PHE A 160 2.31 19.09 -4.58
C PHE A 160 2.55 20.46 -5.28
N ALA A 161 1.66 20.86 -6.20
CA ALA A 161 1.78 22.10 -6.97
C ALA A 161 1.63 23.37 -6.09
N PHE A 162 0.90 23.26 -4.97
CA PHE A 162 0.65 24.39 -4.07
C PHE A 162 1.78 24.63 -3.08
N ASP A 163 2.51 23.59 -2.69
CA ASP A 163 3.58 23.71 -1.71
C ASP A 163 4.87 24.21 -2.38
N ARG A 164 5.32 25.39 -1.94
CA ARG A 164 6.54 26.02 -2.45
C ARG A 164 7.79 25.22 -2.11
N ASP A 165 7.85 24.66 -0.91
CA ASP A 165 9.04 23.93 -0.45
C ASP A 165 9.10 22.56 -1.10
N ALA A 166 7.96 21.89 -1.32
CA ALA A 166 7.88 20.67 -2.10
C ALA A 166 8.36 20.88 -3.55
N ARG A 167 7.96 21.98 -4.21
CA ARG A 167 8.42 22.30 -5.56
C ARG A 167 9.93 22.52 -5.62
N ARG A 168 10.50 23.25 -4.65
CA ARG A 168 11.96 23.47 -4.56
C ARG A 168 12.72 22.18 -4.30
N ALA A 169 12.22 21.34 -3.39
CA ALA A 169 12.79 20.04 -3.12
C ALA A 169 12.79 19.17 -4.39
N MET A 170 11.67 19.16 -5.13
CA MET A 170 11.57 18.40 -6.38
C MET A 170 12.52 18.92 -7.44
N GLN A 171 12.68 20.24 -7.55
CA GLN A 171 13.68 20.82 -8.45
C GLN A 171 15.07 20.29 -8.14
N ALA A 172 15.48 20.30 -6.88
CA ALA A 172 16.77 19.75 -6.46
C ALA A 172 16.90 18.26 -6.77
N ILE A 173 15.84 17.47 -6.57
CA ILE A 173 15.80 16.04 -6.89
C ILE A 173 15.99 15.81 -8.39
N VAL A 174 15.35 16.62 -9.24
CA VAL A 174 15.51 16.56 -10.72
C VAL A 174 16.94 16.95 -11.12
N GLU A 175 17.43 18.09 -10.65
CA GLU A 175 18.78 18.61 -10.96
C GLU A 175 19.89 17.63 -10.54
N ASN A 176 19.66 16.88 -9.46
CA ASN A 176 20.57 15.85 -8.99
C ASN A 176 20.36 14.47 -9.64
N GLY A 177 19.50 14.35 -10.64
CA GLY A 177 19.35 13.14 -11.44
C GLY A 177 18.64 11.95 -10.74
N TYR A 178 17.74 12.25 -9.81
CA TYR A 178 16.91 11.26 -9.12
C TYR A 178 15.53 11.05 -9.77
N VAL A 179 15.33 11.55 -11.00
CA VAL A 179 14.06 11.42 -11.72
C VAL A 179 14.32 10.80 -13.08
N HIS A 180 13.84 9.58 -13.26
CA HIS A 180 13.88 8.87 -14.56
C HIS A 180 12.55 8.99 -15.30
N GLY A 181 11.47 9.24 -14.56
CA GLY A 181 10.14 9.48 -15.09
C GLY A 181 9.29 10.26 -14.11
N LEU A 182 8.32 11.01 -14.62
CA LEU A 182 7.37 11.77 -13.83
C LEU A 182 5.98 11.51 -14.39
N MET A 183 5.07 11.11 -13.52
CA MET A 183 3.66 10.92 -13.82
C MET A 183 2.84 11.88 -12.98
N ALA A 184 1.88 12.53 -13.60
CA ALA A 184 0.99 13.46 -12.94
C ALA A 184 -0.42 13.33 -13.50
N GLY A 185 -1.42 13.42 -12.64
CA GLY A 185 -2.80 13.53 -13.08
C GLY A 185 -3.10 14.89 -13.68
N ASN A 186 -4.21 14.98 -14.40
CA ASN A 186 -4.69 16.23 -15.01
C ASN A 186 -4.83 17.38 -13.99
N ALA A 187 -5.23 17.08 -12.76
CA ALA A 187 -5.35 18.07 -11.70
C ALA A 187 -4.03 18.76 -11.38
N LEU A 188 -2.90 18.03 -11.30
CA LEU A 188 -1.58 18.64 -11.10
C LEU A 188 -1.20 19.54 -12.28
N ALA A 189 -1.41 19.06 -13.52
CA ALA A 189 -1.09 19.81 -14.72
C ALA A 189 -1.91 21.11 -14.82
N THR A 190 -3.21 21.04 -14.55
CA THR A 190 -4.11 22.21 -14.58
C THR A 190 -3.69 23.25 -13.53
N LEU A 191 -3.41 22.82 -12.30
CA LEU A 191 -3.06 23.74 -11.22
C LEU A 191 -1.69 24.39 -11.42
N SER A 192 -0.71 23.66 -11.95
CA SER A 192 0.58 24.28 -12.28
C SER A 192 0.46 25.32 -13.41
N LEU A 193 -0.42 25.11 -14.38
CA LEU A 193 -0.68 26.08 -15.44
C LEU A 193 -1.39 27.34 -14.93
N ILE A 194 -2.32 27.23 -13.99
CA ILE A 194 -2.99 28.38 -13.37
C ILE A 194 -1.96 29.25 -12.65
N HIS A 195 -1.01 28.69 -11.92
CA HIS A 195 0.04 29.45 -11.26
C HIS A 195 1.03 30.12 -12.20
N ILE A 196 1.22 29.60 -13.40
CA ILE A 196 2.06 30.21 -14.44
C ILE A 196 1.32 31.33 -15.17
N SER A 197 -0.02 31.22 -15.31
CA SER A 197 -0.83 32.16 -16.09
C SER A 197 -1.42 33.31 -15.28
N GLU A 198 -1.43 33.26 -13.95
CA GLU A 198 -1.83 34.39 -13.12
C GLU A 198 -0.63 35.35 -12.94
N PRO A 199 -0.65 36.55 -13.52
CA PRO A 199 0.35 37.57 -13.19
C PRO A 199 0.19 37.94 -11.73
N THR A 200 1.23 37.76 -10.95
CA THR A 200 1.34 38.28 -9.58
C THR A 200 0.96 39.77 -9.57
N ARG A 201 -0.27 40.08 -9.19
CA ARG A 201 -0.59 41.47 -8.78
C ARG A 201 0.09 41.70 -7.44
N HIS A 202 1.13 42.52 -7.51
CA HIS A 202 1.71 43.17 -6.35
C HIS A 202 0.81 44.31 -5.90
#